data_18ff2bbf62702d2840296c624bdca51f
#
_entry.id   18ff2bbf62702d2840296c624bdca51f
#
_cell.length_a   1.000
_cell.length_b   1.000
_cell.length_c   1.000
_cell.angle_alpha   90.00
_cell.angle_beta   90.00
_cell.angle_gamma   90.00
#
_symmetry.space_group_name_H-M   'P 1'
#
loop_
_entity.id
_entity.type
_entity.pdbx_description
1 polymer ?
#
loop_
_entity_poly.entity_id
_entity_poly.type
_entity_poly.pdbx_seq_one_letter_code
_entity_poly.pdbx_strand_id
1 'polypeptide(L)'
;MNENKQVKLFFGVNFGLTLVMGILMGIGYFLGRDISSFPAAQMLYPAAGVMVVLLAAREKEQKLPMKFFVTYFVVLALTVICAVLSIIIPLGNVIGVGEGWYVIQSYVFIVGGVAALVLLLLEKREIKEAAGLNFRGHQVKTSFLIMLLFLLLYVVRLLLSYLLEGQIREFGSLFADPSLYIMLPVLVINYFLSYIIFFGEEYGWRYFLQPVLQKRFGLKGGVLLLGVI
;
A
#
# COMPACT_ATOMS: atom_id res chain seq x y z
N MET A 1 0.69 17.47 20.45
CA MET A 1 2.05 17.54 19.81
C MET A 1 2.00 18.54 18.66
N ASN A 2 3.03 19.41 18.45
CA ASN A 2 3.02 20.36 17.34
C ASN A 2 3.32 19.67 15.98
N GLU A 3 2.89 20.30 14.87
CA GLU A 3 3.00 19.75 13.50
C GLU A 3 4.44 19.34 13.11
N ASN A 4 5.46 20.16 13.49
CA ASN A 4 6.85 19.83 13.20
C ASN A 4 7.33 18.54 13.90
N LYS A 5 6.89 18.30 15.13
CA LYS A 5 7.22 17.07 15.87
C LYS A 5 6.49 15.86 15.26
N GLN A 6 5.25 16.06 14.77
CA GLN A 6 4.49 15.00 14.09
C GLN A 6 5.20 14.56 12.79
N VAL A 7 5.64 15.53 11.98
CA VAL A 7 6.37 15.25 10.73
C VAL A 7 7.71 14.56 11.00
N LYS A 8 8.47 15.03 12.02
CA LYS A 8 9.73 14.37 12.39
C LYS A 8 9.52 12.94 12.85
N LEU A 9 8.46 12.68 13.64
CA LEU A 9 8.13 11.34 14.10
C LEU A 9 7.71 10.45 12.94
N PHE A 10 6.88 10.96 12.02
CA PHE A 10 6.48 10.25 10.80
C PHE A 10 7.70 9.83 9.96
N PHE A 11 8.59 10.79 9.67
CA PHE A 11 9.81 10.47 8.92
C PHE A 11 10.73 9.52 9.67
N GLY A 12 10.88 9.70 10.99
CA GLY A 12 11.70 8.81 11.83
C GLY A 12 11.24 7.36 11.76
N VAL A 13 9.93 7.12 11.84
CA VAL A 13 9.36 5.77 11.74
C VAL A 13 9.51 5.24 10.32
N ASN A 14 9.06 6.00 9.31
CA ASN A 14 9.04 5.53 7.92
C ASN A 14 10.45 5.29 7.38
N PHE A 15 11.33 6.29 7.43
CA PHE A 15 12.69 6.15 6.92
C PHE A 15 13.59 5.30 7.82
N GLY A 16 13.33 5.25 9.13
CA GLY A 16 14.02 4.34 10.03
C GLY A 16 13.77 2.87 9.65
N LEU A 17 12.52 2.49 9.43
CA LEU A 17 12.17 1.16 8.94
C LEU A 17 12.74 0.91 7.55
N THR A 18 12.60 1.87 6.63
CA THR A 18 13.14 1.75 5.26
C THR A 18 14.65 1.55 5.28
N LEU A 19 15.40 2.28 6.10
CA LEU A 19 16.84 2.14 6.20
C LEU A 19 17.26 0.77 6.73
N VAL A 20 16.66 0.33 7.85
CA VAL A 20 16.97 -0.97 8.45
C VAL A 20 16.66 -2.10 7.48
N MET A 21 15.47 -2.09 6.91
CA MET A 21 15.05 -3.14 5.96
C MET A 21 15.82 -3.07 4.65
N GLY A 22 16.20 -1.85 4.18
CA GLY A 22 17.04 -1.67 3.01
C GLY A 22 18.45 -2.25 3.18
N ILE A 23 19.05 -2.11 4.38
CA ILE A 23 20.33 -2.76 4.71
C ILE A 23 20.18 -4.28 4.67
N LEU A 24 19.13 -4.84 5.30
CA LEU A 24 18.88 -6.28 5.28
C LEU A 24 18.62 -6.80 3.87
N MET A 25 17.83 -6.07 3.06
CA MET A 25 17.61 -6.39 1.66
C MET A 25 18.93 -6.40 0.87
N GLY A 26 19.80 -5.41 1.09
CA GLY A 26 21.13 -5.36 0.49
C GLY A 26 21.98 -6.58 0.86
N ILE A 27 22.00 -6.97 2.14
CA ILE A 27 22.69 -8.19 2.59
C ILE A 27 22.11 -9.43 1.90
N GLY A 28 20.78 -9.55 1.84
CA GLY A 28 20.10 -10.64 1.14
C GLY A 28 20.51 -10.73 -0.34
N TYR A 29 20.54 -9.59 -1.03
CA TYR A 29 20.97 -9.49 -2.42
C TYR A 29 22.41 -10.00 -2.61
N PHE A 30 23.36 -9.53 -1.81
CA PHE A 30 24.75 -9.97 -1.89
C PHE A 30 24.94 -11.46 -1.56
N LEU A 31 24.06 -12.04 -0.75
CA LEU A 31 24.08 -13.47 -0.43
C LEU A 31 23.31 -14.33 -1.45
N GLY A 32 22.76 -13.74 -2.53
CA GLY A 32 21.96 -14.45 -3.54
C GLY A 32 20.64 -15.01 -2.97
N ARG A 33 20.07 -14.35 -1.96
CA ARG A 33 18.83 -14.76 -1.31
C ARG A 33 17.60 -14.09 -1.98
N ASP A 34 16.42 -14.68 -1.76
CA ASP A 34 15.17 -14.06 -2.18
C ASP A 34 14.90 -12.77 -1.40
N ILE A 35 14.70 -11.67 -2.14
CA ILE A 35 14.39 -10.35 -1.59
C ILE A 35 13.02 -9.82 -2.05
N SER A 36 12.21 -10.66 -2.71
CA SER A 36 10.91 -10.27 -3.30
C SER A 36 9.89 -9.76 -2.27
N SER A 37 10.01 -10.19 -1.01
CA SER A 37 9.13 -9.78 0.08
C SER A 37 9.41 -8.38 0.63
N PHE A 38 10.58 -7.78 0.38
CA PHE A 38 10.97 -6.49 0.96
C PHE A 38 10.17 -5.31 0.42
N PRO A 39 10.00 -5.12 -0.91
CA PRO A 39 9.27 -4.00 -1.45
C PRO A 39 7.81 -3.95 -0.97
N ALA A 40 7.15 -5.10 -0.89
CA ALA A 40 5.76 -5.17 -0.44
C ALA A 40 5.62 -4.82 1.06
N ALA A 41 6.58 -5.21 1.92
CA ALA A 41 6.60 -4.81 3.32
C ALA A 41 6.80 -3.29 3.47
N GLN A 42 7.64 -2.68 2.62
CA GLN A 42 7.93 -1.25 2.64
C GLN A 42 6.69 -0.39 2.40
N MET A 43 5.77 -0.83 1.57
CA MET A 43 4.52 -0.11 1.29
C MET A 43 3.64 0.11 2.54
N LEU A 44 3.85 -0.65 3.61
CA LEU A 44 3.11 -0.49 4.87
C LEU A 44 3.72 0.56 5.81
N TYR A 45 4.98 0.94 5.66
CA TYR A 45 5.68 1.81 6.62
C TYR A 45 5.08 3.20 6.74
N PRO A 46 4.64 3.87 5.65
CA PRO A 46 4.09 5.21 5.76
C PRO A 46 2.82 5.27 6.63
N ALA A 47 1.88 4.33 6.48
CA ALA A 47 0.69 4.31 7.35
C ALA A 47 1.04 3.96 8.81
N ALA A 48 2.02 3.07 9.04
CA ALA A 48 2.52 2.82 10.39
C ALA A 48 3.07 4.11 11.03
N GLY A 49 3.81 4.92 10.26
CA GLY A 49 4.29 6.23 10.70
C GLY A 49 3.14 7.15 11.12
N VAL A 50 2.06 7.22 10.33
CA VAL A 50 0.87 8.02 10.68
C VAL A 50 0.19 7.50 11.95
N MET A 51 0.01 6.20 12.07
CA MET A 51 -0.62 5.60 13.25
C MET A 51 0.19 5.88 14.51
N VAL A 52 1.52 5.79 14.46
CA VAL A 52 2.41 6.17 15.57
C VAL A 52 2.26 7.65 15.91
N VAL A 53 2.19 8.53 14.91
CA VAL A 53 1.96 9.98 15.13
C VAL A 53 0.62 10.22 15.80
N LEU A 54 -0.46 9.59 15.35
CA LEU A 54 -1.79 9.74 15.94
C LEU A 54 -1.82 9.24 17.39
N LEU A 55 -1.16 8.11 17.67
CA LEU A 55 -1.06 7.56 19.03
C LEU A 55 -0.26 8.49 19.97
N ALA A 56 0.86 9.05 19.47
CA ALA A 56 1.72 9.95 20.23
C ALA A 56 1.11 11.36 20.44
N ALA A 57 0.28 11.81 19.49
CA ALA A 57 -0.40 13.11 19.55
C ALA A 57 -1.77 13.04 20.23
N ARG A 58 -2.25 11.85 20.57
CA ARG A 58 -3.57 11.60 21.13
C ARG A 58 -3.84 12.42 22.39
N GLU A 59 -4.98 13.08 22.42
CA GLU A 59 -5.53 13.68 23.64
C GLU A 59 -6.19 12.62 24.53
N LYS A 60 -6.29 12.87 25.86
CA LYS A 60 -6.77 11.85 26.81
C LYS A 60 -8.15 11.28 26.47
N GLU A 61 -9.04 12.10 25.91
CA GLU A 61 -10.42 11.71 25.59
C GLU A 61 -10.61 11.26 24.14
N GLN A 62 -9.62 11.45 23.27
CA GLN A 62 -9.71 11.10 21.86
C GLN A 62 -9.67 9.57 21.69
N LYS A 63 -10.74 9.00 21.12
CA LYS A 63 -10.80 7.59 20.77
C LYS A 63 -10.29 7.38 19.34
N LEU A 64 -9.36 6.45 19.18
CA LEU A 64 -8.80 6.03 17.90
C LEU A 64 -9.22 4.57 17.60
N PRO A 65 -9.23 4.14 16.34
CA PRO A 65 -9.63 2.79 15.94
C PRO A 65 -8.53 1.76 16.31
N MET A 66 -8.38 1.51 17.62
CA MET A 66 -7.27 0.71 18.15
C MET A 66 -7.24 -0.71 17.60
N LYS A 67 -8.41 -1.34 17.40
CA LYS A 67 -8.47 -2.69 16.84
C LYS A 67 -7.88 -2.74 15.43
N PHE A 68 -8.24 -1.76 14.59
CA PHE A 68 -7.66 -1.59 13.26
C PHE A 68 -6.15 -1.34 13.33
N PHE A 69 -5.69 -0.41 14.19
CA PHE A 69 -4.26 -0.10 14.33
C PHE A 69 -3.44 -1.31 14.78
N VAL A 70 -3.92 -2.04 15.80
CA VAL A 70 -3.24 -3.27 16.28
C VAL A 70 -3.16 -4.31 15.18
N THR A 71 -4.27 -4.57 14.46
CA THR A 71 -4.27 -5.51 13.34
C THR A 71 -3.30 -5.08 12.25
N TYR A 72 -3.26 -3.79 11.91
CA TYR A 72 -2.30 -3.26 10.94
C TYR A 72 -0.85 -3.48 11.37
N PHE A 73 -0.51 -3.20 12.63
CA PHE A 73 0.85 -3.45 13.16
C PHE A 73 1.19 -4.95 13.21
N VAL A 74 0.22 -5.82 13.45
CA VAL A 74 0.43 -7.28 13.36
C VAL A 74 0.73 -7.69 11.92
N VAL A 75 -0.04 -7.19 10.94
CA VAL A 75 0.24 -7.43 9.52
C VAL A 75 1.63 -6.93 9.14
N LEU A 76 1.98 -5.71 9.54
CA LEU A 76 3.31 -5.15 9.31
C LEU A 76 4.41 -6.04 9.92
N ALA A 77 4.25 -6.45 11.17
CA ALA A 77 5.24 -7.31 11.83
C ALA A 77 5.41 -8.66 11.12
N LEU A 78 4.32 -9.30 10.74
CA LEU A 78 4.34 -10.58 10.01
C LEU A 78 5.00 -10.43 8.64
N THR A 79 4.73 -9.33 7.92
CA THR A 79 5.35 -9.09 6.60
C THR A 79 6.84 -8.79 6.71
N VAL A 80 7.27 -8.06 7.75
CA VAL A 80 8.69 -7.84 8.05
C VAL A 80 9.36 -9.17 8.42
N ILE A 81 8.70 -10.02 9.21
CA ILE A 81 9.21 -11.36 9.54
C ILE A 81 9.37 -12.19 8.26
N CYS A 82 8.40 -12.22 7.35
CA CYS A 82 8.52 -12.92 6.07
C CYS A 82 9.74 -12.41 5.28
N ALA A 83 9.92 -11.09 5.19
CA ALA A 83 11.05 -10.50 4.49
C ALA A 83 12.42 -10.87 5.13
N VAL A 84 12.51 -10.88 6.45
CA VAL A 84 13.75 -11.29 7.14
C VAL A 84 14.00 -12.79 6.98
N LEU A 85 12.96 -13.60 7.11
CA LEU A 85 13.08 -15.05 6.97
C LEU A 85 13.44 -15.46 5.54
N SER A 86 13.07 -14.70 4.50
CA SER A 86 13.45 -14.99 3.12
C SER A 86 14.96 -14.97 2.91
N ILE A 87 15.72 -14.20 3.71
CA ILE A 87 17.17 -14.19 3.68
C ILE A 87 17.77 -15.38 4.43
N ILE A 88 17.14 -15.77 5.56
CA ILE A 88 17.71 -16.77 6.50
C ILE A 88 17.36 -18.18 6.04
N ILE A 89 16.09 -18.42 5.69
CA ILE A 89 15.55 -19.74 5.39
C ILE A 89 15.03 -19.73 3.94
N PRO A 90 15.77 -20.27 2.97
CA PRO A 90 15.30 -20.34 1.59
C PRO A 90 14.10 -21.28 1.51
N LEU A 91 12.95 -20.75 1.08
CA LEU A 91 11.82 -21.55 0.63
C LEU A 91 11.86 -21.58 -0.90
N GLY A 92 11.74 -22.80 -1.47
CA GLY A 92 11.72 -22.97 -2.91
C GLY A 92 10.57 -22.21 -3.58
N ASN A 93 10.70 -22.01 -4.89
CA ASN A 93 9.66 -21.40 -5.70
C ASN A 93 8.41 -22.27 -5.71
N VAL A 94 7.24 -21.67 -5.43
CA VAL A 94 5.95 -22.33 -5.57
C VAL A 94 5.56 -22.28 -7.04
N ILE A 95 5.50 -23.44 -7.68
CA ILE A 95 5.25 -23.58 -9.12
C ILE A 95 4.05 -22.74 -9.57
N GLY A 96 4.30 -21.80 -10.48
CA GLY A 96 3.28 -20.93 -11.06
C GLY A 96 2.81 -19.76 -10.17
N VAL A 97 3.36 -19.58 -8.96
CA VAL A 97 2.91 -18.53 -8.02
C VAL A 97 4.05 -17.59 -7.62
N GLY A 98 5.29 -18.07 -7.48
CA GLY A 98 6.45 -17.25 -7.12
C GLY A 98 7.21 -17.79 -5.91
N GLU A 99 8.11 -16.97 -5.38
CA GLU A 99 8.95 -17.32 -4.22
C GLU A 99 8.13 -17.59 -2.96
N GLY A 100 8.46 -18.66 -2.23
CA GLY A 100 7.63 -19.17 -1.14
C GLY A 100 7.31 -18.16 -0.05
N TRP A 101 8.28 -17.32 0.35
CA TRP A 101 8.05 -16.29 1.37
C TRP A 101 7.16 -15.15 0.87
N TYR A 102 7.28 -14.77 -0.41
CA TYR A 102 6.39 -13.80 -1.02
C TYR A 102 4.94 -14.30 -1.10
N VAL A 103 4.76 -15.59 -1.38
CA VAL A 103 3.43 -16.23 -1.38
C VAL A 103 2.82 -16.21 0.02
N ILE A 104 3.57 -16.59 1.06
CA ILE A 104 3.11 -16.52 2.45
C ILE A 104 2.74 -15.09 2.82
N GLN A 105 3.59 -14.11 2.47
CA GLN A 105 3.34 -12.70 2.71
C GLN A 105 2.04 -12.22 2.02
N SER A 106 1.75 -12.68 0.81
CA SER A 106 0.52 -12.35 0.08
C SER A 106 -0.73 -12.82 0.83
N TYR A 107 -0.69 -14.02 1.43
CA TYR A 107 -1.78 -14.47 2.32
C TYR A 107 -1.91 -13.61 3.58
N VAL A 108 -0.80 -13.17 4.16
CA VAL A 108 -0.82 -12.23 5.31
C VAL A 108 -1.52 -10.92 4.92
N PHE A 109 -1.25 -10.38 3.72
CA PHE A 109 -1.92 -9.18 3.23
C PHE A 109 -3.42 -9.40 3.04
N ILE A 110 -3.82 -10.51 2.42
CA ILE A 110 -5.23 -10.80 2.16
C ILE A 110 -5.98 -11.00 3.48
N VAL A 111 -5.53 -11.93 4.31
CA VAL A 111 -6.23 -12.28 5.56
C VAL A 111 -6.19 -11.10 6.54
N GLY A 112 -5.01 -10.52 6.74
CA GLY A 112 -4.84 -9.36 7.63
C GLY A 112 -5.55 -8.13 7.12
N GLY A 113 -5.54 -7.88 5.81
CA GLY A 113 -6.28 -6.80 5.17
C GLY A 113 -7.79 -6.94 5.38
N VAL A 114 -8.35 -8.09 5.07
CA VAL A 114 -9.79 -8.36 5.30
C VAL A 114 -10.14 -8.19 6.78
N ALA A 115 -9.35 -8.74 7.69
CA ALA A 115 -9.57 -8.57 9.13
C ALA A 115 -9.53 -7.09 9.56
N ALA A 116 -8.53 -6.34 9.09
CA ALA A 116 -8.40 -4.91 9.36
C ALA A 116 -9.60 -4.12 8.83
N LEU A 117 -10.05 -4.40 7.60
CA LEU A 117 -11.22 -3.75 6.99
C LEU A 117 -12.49 -4.03 7.79
N VAL A 118 -12.75 -5.29 8.14
CA VAL A 118 -13.92 -5.66 8.94
C VAL A 118 -13.92 -4.93 10.27
N LEU A 119 -12.79 -4.93 10.99
CA LEU A 119 -12.66 -4.22 12.27
C LEU A 119 -12.85 -2.70 12.11
N LEU A 120 -12.35 -2.11 11.02
CA LEU A 120 -12.59 -0.69 10.72
C LEU A 120 -14.06 -0.40 10.41
N LEU A 121 -14.72 -1.25 9.64
CA LEU A 121 -16.14 -1.07 9.30
C LEU A 121 -17.04 -1.16 10.53
N LEU A 122 -16.70 -2.01 11.50
CA LEU A 122 -17.41 -2.18 12.77
C LEU A 122 -17.19 -1.04 13.76
N GLU A 123 -16.18 -0.18 13.54
CA GLU A 123 -15.92 0.96 14.42
C GLU A 123 -16.96 2.07 14.26
N LYS A 124 -17.19 2.82 15.34
CA LYS A 124 -18.09 3.98 15.34
C LYS A 124 -17.56 5.06 14.40
N ARG A 125 -18.50 5.80 13.77
CA ARG A 125 -18.16 6.87 12.82
C ARG A 125 -17.21 7.91 13.41
N GLU A 126 -17.44 8.37 14.63
CA GLU A 126 -16.61 9.36 15.32
C GLU A 126 -15.16 8.90 15.47
N ILE A 127 -14.95 7.60 15.79
CA ILE A 127 -13.63 7.00 15.93
C ILE A 127 -12.91 6.93 14.56
N LYS A 128 -13.64 6.61 13.50
CA LYS A 128 -13.09 6.62 12.13
C LYS A 128 -12.73 8.04 11.67
N GLU A 129 -13.59 9.02 11.95
CA GLU A 129 -13.34 10.43 11.63
C GLU A 129 -12.12 10.98 12.36
N ALA A 130 -11.91 10.62 13.63
CA ALA A 130 -10.74 11.03 14.41
C ALA A 130 -9.40 10.55 13.81
N ALA A 131 -9.42 9.48 13.03
CA ALA A 131 -8.26 8.95 12.31
C ALA A 131 -8.29 9.26 10.80
N GLY A 132 -9.27 10.04 10.31
CA GLY A 132 -9.43 10.33 8.88
C GLY A 132 -9.84 9.14 8.02
N LEU A 133 -10.39 8.09 8.64
CA LEU A 133 -10.74 6.82 7.98
C LEU A 133 -12.25 6.68 7.70
N ASN A 134 -12.95 7.80 7.57
CA ASN A 134 -14.39 7.78 7.30
C ASN A 134 -14.68 7.82 5.80
N PHE A 135 -15.55 6.91 5.34
CA PHE A 135 -16.04 6.88 3.97
C PHE A 135 -17.20 7.89 3.81
N ARG A 136 -16.98 8.91 2.97
CA ARG A 136 -18.04 9.87 2.58
C ARG A 136 -18.56 9.52 1.20
N GLY A 137 -19.88 9.40 1.02
CA GLY A 137 -20.48 8.95 -0.23
C GLY A 137 -20.08 9.77 -1.47
N HIS A 138 -19.95 11.10 -1.33
CA HIS A 138 -19.46 11.96 -2.41
C HIS A 138 -18.01 11.62 -2.83
N GLN A 139 -17.13 11.35 -1.87
CA GLN A 139 -15.75 10.99 -2.14
C GLN A 139 -15.63 9.62 -2.83
N VAL A 140 -16.47 8.66 -2.44
CA VAL A 140 -16.52 7.33 -3.08
C VAL A 140 -16.91 7.45 -4.56
N LYS A 141 -17.93 8.26 -4.90
CA LYS A 141 -18.32 8.50 -6.29
C LYS A 141 -17.19 9.13 -7.11
N THR A 142 -16.56 10.16 -6.58
CA THR A 142 -15.44 10.85 -7.24
C THR A 142 -14.24 9.91 -7.43
N SER A 143 -13.89 9.11 -6.41
CA SER A 143 -12.81 8.12 -6.50
C SER A 143 -13.11 7.08 -7.56
N PHE A 144 -14.35 6.60 -7.65
CA PHE A 144 -14.77 5.65 -8.68
C PHE A 144 -14.64 6.23 -10.10
N LEU A 145 -15.06 7.49 -10.31
CA LEU A 145 -14.91 8.17 -11.60
C LEU A 145 -13.44 8.36 -11.98
N ILE A 146 -12.60 8.73 -11.03
CA ILE A 146 -11.15 8.86 -11.26
C ILE A 146 -10.54 7.48 -11.59
N MET A 147 -10.94 6.42 -10.89
CA MET A 147 -10.49 5.06 -11.20
C MET A 147 -10.86 4.66 -12.64
N LEU A 148 -12.08 4.94 -13.09
CA LEU A 148 -12.49 4.68 -14.47
C LEU A 148 -11.69 5.49 -15.47
N LEU A 149 -11.38 6.76 -15.16
CA LEU A 149 -10.53 7.60 -16.02
C LEU A 149 -9.12 6.98 -16.16
N PHE A 150 -8.49 6.55 -15.05
CA PHE A 150 -7.18 5.91 -15.11
C PHE A 150 -7.21 4.59 -15.87
N LEU A 151 -8.25 3.79 -15.68
CA LEU A 151 -8.45 2.56 -16.46
C LEU A 151 -8.53 2.85 -17.96
N LEU A 152 -9.30 3.87 -18.35
CA LEU A 152 -9.40 4.31 -19.76
C LEU A 152 -8.04 4.75 -20.29
N LEU A 153 -7.30 5.58 -19.55
CA LEU A 153 -5.96 6.03 -19.94
C LEU A 153 -4.99 4.84 -20.09
N TYR A 154 -5.09 3.84 -19.22
CA TYR A 154 -4.29 2.62 -19.32
C TYR A 154 -4.60 1.81 -20.59
N VAL A 155 -5.89 1.64 -20.90
CA VAL A 155 -6.31 0.97 -22.15
C VAL A 155 -5.83 1.73 -23.39
N VAL A 156 -5.95 3.07 -23.38
CA VAL A 156 -5.43 3.93 -24.48
C VAL A 156 -3.91 3.77 -24.61
N ARG A 157 -3.18 3.75 -23.51
CA ARG A 157 -1.72 3.52 -23.50
C ARG A 157 -1.37 2.17 -24.12
N LEU A 158 -2.08 1.10 -23.74
CA LEU A 158 -1.86 -0.24 -24.30
C LEU A 158 -2.13 -0.24 -25.80
N LEU A 159 -3.26 0.33 -26.23
CA LEU A 159 -3.62 0.42 -27.65
C LEU A 159 -2.55 1.16 -28.46
N LEU A 160 -2.06 2.30 -27.94
CA LEU A 160 -0.98 3.06 -28.58
C LEU A 160 0.32 2.27 -28.66
N SER A 161 0.69 1.51 -27.62
CA SER A 161 1.89 0.66 -27.64
C SER A 161 1.80 -0.37 -28.78
N TYR A 162 0.71 -1.13 -28.86
CA TYR A 162 0.50 -2.12 -29.92
C TYR A 162 0.42 -1.50 -31.32
N LEU A 163 -0.14 -0.30 -31.46
CA LEU A 163 -0.18 0.43 -32.72
C LEU A 163 1.23 0.85 -33.18
N LEU A 164 2.04 1.41 -32.27
CA LEU A 164 3.40 1.88 -32.59
C LEU A 164 4.35 0.72 -32.92
N GLU A 165 4.14 -0.43 -32.28
CA GLU A 165 4.91 -1.65 -32.54
C GLU A 165 4.42 -2.42 -33.79
N GLY A 166 3.35 -1.98 -34.44
CA GLY A 166 2.75 -2.66 -35.59
C GLY A 166 2.03 -3.97 -35.25
N GLN A 167 1.73 -4.20 -33.97
CA GLN A 167 1.18 -5.46 -33.45
C GLN A 167 -0.32 -5.36 -33.10
N ILE A 168 -1.08 -4.54 -33.80
CA ILE A 168 -2.51 -4.32 -33.53
C ILE A 168 -3.36 -5.60 -33.61
N ARG A 169 -2.94 -6.58 -34.42
CA ARG A 169 -3.61 -7.89 -34.48
C ARG A 169 -3.46 -8.68 -33.19
N GLU A 170 -2.30 -8.57 -32.52
CA GLU A 170 -2.04 -9.20 -31.21
C GLU A 170 -2.89 -8.57 -30.12
N PHE A 171 -3.08 -7.24 -30.17
CA PHE A 171 -4.03 -6.57 -29.27
C PHE A 171 -5.45 -7.16 -29.43
N GLY A 172 -5.91 -7.38 -30.67
CA GLY A 172 -7.20 -8.01 -30.90
C GLY A 172 -7.27 -9.47 -30.40
N SER A 173 -6.17 -10.23 -30.50
CA SER A 173 -6.12 -11.63 -30.05
C SER A 173 -6.21 -11.77 -28.54
N LEU A 174 -5.83 -10.75 -27.75
CA LEU A 174 -6.03 -10.75 -26.30
C LEU A 174 -7.50 -10.92 -25.90
N PHE A 175 -8.41 -10.30 -26.67
CA PHE A 175 -9.85 -10.40 -26.41
C PHE A 175 -10.48 -11.70 -26.95
N ALA A 176 -9.75 -12.44 -27.81
CA ALA A 176 -10.18 -13.75 -28.29
C ALA A 176 -9.76 -14.88 -27.33
N ASP A 177 -8.86 -14.62 -26.39
CA ASP A 177 -8.39 -15.61 -25.41
C ASP A 177 -9.40 -15.76 -24.27
N PRO A 178 -10.04 -16.94 -24.10
CA PRO A 178 -10.98 -17.17 -23.00
C PRO A 178 -10.35 -17.00 -21.62
N SER A 179 -9.04 -17.20 -21.48
CA SER A 179 -8.32 -17.06 -20.21
C SER A 179 -8.39 -15.63 -19.67
N LEU A 180 -8.45 -14.61 -20.53
CA LEU A 180 -8.61 -13.21 -20.13
C LEU A 180 -9.88 -13.02 -19.28
N TYR A 181 -10.99 -13.60 -19.72
CA TYR A 181 -12.29 -13.43 -19.05
C TYR A 181 -12.38 -14.15 -17.71
N ILE A 182 -11.55 -15.16 -17.50
CA ILE A 182 -11.42 -15.85 -16.20
C ILE A 182 -10.42 -15.10 -15.30
N MET A 183 -9.28 -14.69 -15.85
CA MET A 183 -8.21 -14.05 -15.07
C MET A 183 -8.55 -12.62 -14.64
N LEU A 184 -9.27 -11.86 -15.47
CA LEU A 184 -9.59 -10.45 -15.19
C LEU A 184 -10.39 -10.28 -13.89
N PRO A 185 -11.50 -11.02 -13.63
CA PRO A 185 -12.20 -10.98 -12.36
C PRO A 185 -11.31 -11.38 -11.18
N VAL A 186 -10.46 -12.39 -11.34
CA VAL A 186 -9.52 -12.86 -10.30
C VAL A 186 -8.52 -11.76 -9.96
N LEU A 187 -7.95 -11.09 -10.95
CA LEU A 187 -7.03 -9.95 -10.76
C LEU A 187 -7.72 -8.79 -10.05
N VAL A 188 -8.95 -8.44 -10.46
CA VAL A 188 -9.73 -7.38 -9.82
C VAL A 188 -10.01 -7.71 -8.35
N ILE A 189 -10.46 -8.93 -8.06
CA ILE A 189 -10.71 -9.37 -6.68
C ILE A 189 -9.43 -9.34 -5.86
N ASN A 190 -8.33 -9.86 -6.40
CA ASN A 190 -7.03 -9.87 -5.72
C ASN A 190 -6.53 -8.44 -5.44
N TYR A 191 -6.71 -7.52 -6.38
CA TYR A 191 -6.38 -6.10 -6.19
C TYR A 191 -7.13 -5.52 -4.99
N PHE A 192 -8.44 -5.75 -4.90
CA PHE A 192 -9.24 -5.27 -3.76
C PHE A 192 -8.89 -5.99 -2.45
N LEU A 193 -8.59 -7.27 -2.48
CA LEU A 193 -8.17 -8.02 -1.29
C LEU A 193 -6.80 -7.57 -0.77
N SER A 194 -5.92 -7.11 -1.66
CA SER A 194 -4.59 -6.60 -1.32
C SER A 194 -4.58 -5.08 -1.01
N TYR A 195 -5.74 -4.46 -0.79
CA TYR A 195 -5.87 -3.01 -0.58
C TYR A 195 -4.97 -2.47 0.53
N ILE A 196 -4.63 -3.27 1.54
CA ILE A 196 -3.85 -2.87 2.71
C ILE A 196 -2.45 -2.32 2.32
N ILE A 197 -1.89 -2.82 1.23
CA ILE A 197 -0.61 -2.38 0.67
C ILE A 197 -0.74 -0.93 0.17
N PHE A 198 -1.73 -0.68 -0.70
CA PHE A 198 -2.00 0.66 -1.24
C PHE A 198 -2.45 1.63 -0.15
N PHE A 199 -3.27 1.16 0.80
CA PHE A 199 -3.65 1.94 1.97
C PHE A 199 -2.42 2.39 2.77
N GLY A 200 -1.40 1.53 2.88
CA GLY A 200 -0.15 1.85 3.55
C GLY A 200 0.50 3.11 2.99
N GLU A 201 0.63 3.22 1.70
CA GLU A 201 1.20 4.38 1.03
C GLU A 201 0.26 5.59 1.04
N GLU A 202 -1.00 5.41 0.63
CA GLU A 202 -1.96 6.51 0.51
C GLU A 202 -2.22 7.22 1.84
N TYR A 203 -2.33 6.45 2.93
CA TYR A 203 -2.55 7.00 4.25
C TYR A 203 -1.33 7.79 4.75
N GLY A 204 -0.11 7.34 4.45
CA GLY A 204 1.12 8.05 4.81
C GLY A 204 1.36 9.29 3.96
N TRP A 205 1.39 9.10 2.65
CA TRP A 205 1.81 10.13 1.72
C TRP A 205 0.71 11.15 1.42
N ARG A 206 -0.50 10.69 1.08
CA ARG A 206 -1.58 11.58 0.65
C ARG A 206 -2.46 12.10 1.77
N TYR A 207 -2.78 11.27 2.75
CA TYR A 207 -3.59 11.74 3.88
C TYR A 207 -2.79 12.60 4.85
N PHE A 208 -1.57 12.18 5.22
CA PHE A 208 -0.79 12.86 6.26
C PHE A 208 0.20 13.89 5.70
N LEU A 209 1.14 13.46 4.86
CA LEU A 209 2.28 14.31 4.47
C LEU A 209 1.91 15.37 3.44
N GLN A 210 1.13 15.02 2.41
CA GLN A 210 0.79 15.95 1.33
C GLN A 210 0.12 17.24 1.83
N PRO A 211 -0.90 17.22 2.71
CA PRO A 211 -1.51 18.45 3.24
C PRO A 211 -0.51 19.34 3.99
N VAL A 212 0.41 18.74 4.73
CA VAL A 212 1.45 19.49 5.46
C VAL A 212 2.40 20.19 4.49
N LEU A 213 2.84 19.48 3.44
CA LEU A 213 3.71 20.07 2.40
C LEU A 213 2.99 21.18 1.63
N GLN A 214 1.73 20.95 1.26
CA GLN A 214 0.94 21.97 0.55
C GLN A 214 0.70 23.24 1.38
N LYS A 215 0.49 23.07 2.70
CA LYS A 215 0.36 24.21 3.61
C LYS A 215 1.65 25.05 3.70
N ARG A 216 2.83 24.41 3.61
CA ARG A 216 4.15 25.07 3.75
C ARG A 216 4.68 25.64 2.45
N PHE A 217 4.49 24.95 1.33
CA PHE A 217 5.12 25.22 0.04
C PHE A 217 4.12 25.56 -1.07
N GLY A 218 2.84 25.74 -0.71
CA GLY A 218 1.75 25.92 -1.66
C GLY A 218 1.37 24.64 -2.40
N LEU A 219 0.25 24.69 -3.13
CA LEU A 219 -0.35 23.50 -3.77
C LEU A 219 0.64 22.79 -4.71
N LYS A 220 1.27 23.54 -5.62
CA LYS A 220 2.20 22.97 -6.62
C LYS A 220 3.50 22.51 -5.98
N GLY A 221 4.09 23.35 -5.12
CA GLY A 221 5.35 23.02 -4.42
C GLY A 221 5.22 21.80 -3.52
N GLY A 222 4.11 21.67 -2.80
CA GLY A 222 3.85 20.50 -1.95
C GLY A 222 3.73 19.21 -2.74
N VAL A 223 3.09 19.22 -3.91
CA VAL A 223 2.97 18.03 -4.77
C VAL A 223 4.32 17.66 -5.40
N LEU A 224 5.09 18.66 -5.88
CA LEU A 224 6.42 18.41 -6.45
C LEU A 224 7.37 17.80 -5.40
N LEU A 225 7.40 18.36 -4.19
CA LEU A 225 8.21 17.83 -3.09
C LEU A 225 7.80 16.41 -2.71
N LEU A 226 6.50 16.11 -2.66
CA LEU A 226 6.02 14.75 -2.39
C LEU A 226 6.48 13.75 -3.45
N GLY A 227 6.55 14.17 -4.71
CA GLY A 227 7.02 13.31 -5.80
C GLY A 227 8.53 13.06 -5.83
N VAL A 228 9.31 13.82 -5.04
CA VAL A 228 10.77 13.65 -4.89
C VAL A 228 11.13 12.80 -3.67
N ILE A 229 10.27 12.78 -2.66
CA ILE A 229 10.45 11.99 -1.43
C ILE A 229 10.14 10.53 -1.67
#